data_0b04a4861533e12e41f6c474b2a9c52d
#
_entry.id   0b04a4861533e12e41f6c474b2a9c52d
#
_cell.length_a   1.000
_cell.length_b   1.000
_cell.length_c   1.000
_cell.angle_alpha   90.00
_cell.angle_beta   90.00
_cell.angle_gamma   90.00
#
_symmetry.space_group_name_H-M   'P 1'
#
loop_
_entity.id
_entity.type
_entity.pdbx_description
1 polymer ?
#
loop_
_entity_poly.entity_id
_entity_poly.type
_entity_poly.pdbx_seq_one_letter_code
_entity_poly.pdbx_strand_id
1 'polypeptide(L)'
;MKSLAAARALLACALLATQAPSFAQDTFPNKPIKVIVPFPPGGGVDVIARMVGDKLSSAWGQPIVVDNKPGAGTLIGAHAVATSPADGYTVLAATA
;
A
#
# COMPACT_ATOMS: atom_id res chain seq x y z
N MET A 1 15.26 18.84 -51.22
CA MET A 1 13.91 18.28 -50.95
C MET A 1 13.94 16.91 -50.26
N LYS A 2 14.88 16.01 -50.64
CA LYS A 2 15.00 14.70 -49.97
C LYS A 2 15.50 14.78 -48.51
N SER A 3 16.27 15.80 -48.13
CA SER A 3 16.76 16.01 -46.76
C SER A 3 15.69 16.48 -45.77
N LEU A 4 14.68 17.21 -46.21
CA LEU A 4 13.57 17.68 -45.39
C LEU A 4 12.58 16.54 -45.04
N ALA A 5 12.38 15.60 -45.97
CA ALA A 5 11.51 14.42 -45.70
C ALA A 5 12.22 13.46 -44.73
N ALA A 6 13.53 13.27 -44.81
CA ALA A 6 14.31 12.47 -43.86
C ALA A 6 14.35 13.12 -42.47
N ALA A 7 14.50 14.44 -42.38
CA ALA A 7 14.44 15.17 -41.11
C ALA A 7 13.06 15.10 -40.44
N ARG A 8 11.99 15.15 -41.20
CA ARG A 8 10.62 14.98 -40.70
C ARG A 8 10.36 13.55 -40.22
N ALA A 9 10.87 12.55 -40.91
CA ALA A 9 10.77 11.15 -40.51
C ALA A 9 11.55 10.85 -39.23
N LEU A 10 12.72 11.44 -39.07
CA LEU A 10 13.54 11.33 -37.87
C LEU A 10 12.88 12.02 -36.66
N LEU A 11 12.25 13.17 -36.87
CA LEU A 11 11.52 13.89 -35.83
C LEU A 11 10.28 13.12 -35.38
N ALA A 12 9.56 12.48 -36.29
CA ALA A 12 8.41 11.63 -35.98
C ALA A 12 8.82 10.37 -35.21
N CYS A 13 9.95 9.76 -35.55
CA CYS A 13 10.48 8.62 -34.81
C CYS A 13 10.95 9.00 -33.39
N ALA A 14 11.54 10.17 -33.21
CA ALA A 14 11.95 10.69 -31.92
C ALA A 14 10.76 10.97 -31.00
N LEU A 15 9.66 11.47 -31.54
CA LEU A 15 8.41 11.68 -30.80
C LEU A 15 7.72 10.38 -30.37
N LEU A 16 7.86 9.33 -31.16
CA LEU A 16 7.34 7.99 -30.83
C LEU A 16 8.20 7.26 -29.78
N ALA A 17 9.49 7.56 -29.70
CA ALA A 17 10.40 6.97 -28.72
C ALA A 17 10.27 7.55 -27.30
N THR A 18 9.60 8.69 -27.16
CA THR A 18 9.35 9.32 -25.85
C THR A 18 8.12 8.78 -25.13
N GLN A 19 7.40 7.85 -25.73
CA GLN A 19 6.36 7.09 -25.04
C GLN A 19 7.05 5.99 -24.22
N ALA A 20 7.58 6.36 -23.05
CA ALA A 20 7.98 5.38 -22.06
C ALA A 20 6.75 4.51 -21.72
N PRO A 21 6.89 3.17 -21.69
CA PRO A 21 5.78 2.34 -21.20
C PRO A 21 5.47 2.81 -19.79
N SER A 22 4.33 3.44 -19.62
CA SER A 22 3.79 3.68 -18.30
C SER A 22 3.46 2.30 -17.75
N PHE A 23 4.36 1.72 -16.95
CA PHE A 23 3.98 0.62 -16.09
C PHE A 23 2.83 1.15 -15.25
N ALA A 24 1.65 0.58 -15.45
CA ALA A 24 0.52 0.86 -14.59
C ALA A 24 0.98 0.55 -13.16
N GLN A 25 1.21 1.60 -12.37
CA GLN A 25 1.45 1.42 -10.94
C GLN A 25 0.20 0.75 -10.41
N ASP A 26 0.38 -0.42 -9.80
CA ASP A 26 -0.71 -1.08 -9.12
C ASP A 26 -1.36 -0.10 -8.16
N THR A 27 -2.66 0.10 -8.34
CA THR A 27 -3.43 1.03 -7.51
C THR A 27 -3.42 0.51 -6.07
N PHE A 28 -2.78 1.25 -5.18
CA PHE A 28 -2.80 0.92 -3.75
C PHE A 28 -4.13 1.40 -3.13
N PRO A 29 -4.82 0.61 -2.30
CA PRO A 29 -4.55 -0.80 -2.03
C PRO A 29 -5.20 -1.72 -3.09
N ASN A 30 -4.49 -2.78 -3.51
CA ASN A 30 -5.00 -3.79 -4.43
C ASN A 30 -5.19 -5.18 -3.80
N LYS A 31 -4.95 -5.29 -2.51
CA LYS A 31 -5.12 -6.51 -1.70
C LYS A 31 -5.44 -6.14 -0.26
N PRO A 32 -5.86 -7.10 0.60
CA PRO A 32 -6.17 -6.83 2.00
C PRO A 32 -4.99 -6.20 2.75
N ILE A 33 -5.30 -5.25 3.64
CA ILE A 33 -4.34 -4.62 4.54
C ILE A 33 -4.49 -5.27 5.91
N LYS A 34 -3.38 -5.67 6.51
CA LYS A 34 -3.33 -6.22 7.85
C LYS A 34 -2.96 -5.13 8.86
N VAL A 35 -3.77 -5.00 9.89
CA VAL A 35 -3.51 -4.10 11.02
C VAL A 35 -3.17 -4.96 12.23
N ILE A 36 -1.93 -4.89 12.68
CA ILE A 36 -1.47 -5.57 13.89
C ILE A 36 -1.80 -4.70 15.10
N VAL A 37 -2.59 -5.25 16.01
CA VAL A 37 -2.91 -4.62 17.30
C VAL A 37 -2.14 -5.38 18.38
N PRO A 38 -1.13 -4.76 19.01
CA PRO A 38 -0.29 -5.44 20.00
C PRO A 38 -0.92 -5.56 21.38
N PHE A 39 -2.24 -5.63 21.44
CA PHE A 39 -3.05 -5.73 22.64
C PHE A 39 -4.11 -6.83 22.51
N PRO A 40 -4.63 -7.35 23.62
CA PRO A 40 -5.73 -8.31 23.58
C PRO A 40 -6.96 -7.78 22.87
N PRO A 41 -7.77 -8.66 22.25
CA PRO A 41 -9.03 -8.25 21.63
C PRO A 41 -9.98 -7.59 22.63
N GLY A 42 -10.74 -6.60 22.15
CA GLY A 42 -11.77 -5.91 22.93
C GLY A 42 -11.29 -4.69 23.71
N GLY A 43 -9.99 -4.37 23.66
CA GLY A 43 -9.47 -3.13 24.24
C GLY A 43 -9.76 -1.90 23.38
N GLY A 44 -9.42 -0.70 23.90
CA GLY A 44 -9.71 0.56 23.18
C GLY A 44 -9.04 0.65 21.81
N VAL A 45 -7.80 0.22 21.68
CA VAL A 45 -7.10 0.22 20.40
C VAL A 45 -7.73 -0.75 19.42
N ASP A 46 -8.14 -1.92 19.88
CA ASP A 46 -8.80 -2.92 19.03
C ASP A 46 -10.12 -2.39 18.48
N VAL A 47 -10.96 -1.80 19.34
CA VAL A 47 -12.23 -1.21 18.93
C VAL A 47 -12.03 -0.11 17.89
N ILE A 48 -11.13 0.82 18.14
CA ILE A 48 -10.82 1.91 17.21
C ILE A 48 -10.27 1.36 15.89
N ALA A 49 -9.35 0.41 15.94
CA ALA A 49 -8.78 -0.19 14.74
C ALA A 49 -9.84 -0.85 13.87
N ARG A 50 -10.81 -1.54 14.48
CA ARG A 50 -11.92 -2.16 13.74
C ARG A 50 -12.87 -1.12 13.15
N MET A 51 -13.22 -0.08 13.90
CA MET A 51 -14.08 1.01 13.42
C MET A 51 -13.44 1.74 12.24
N VAL A 52 -12.18 2.12 12.35
CA VAL A 52 -11.42 2.78 11.27
C VAL A 52 -11.26 1.82 10.10
N GLY A 53 -10.95 0.56 10.36
CA GLY A 53 -10.81 -0.48 9.35
C GLY A 53 -12.07 -0.68 8.52
N ASP A 54 -13.25 -0.70 9.14
CA ASP A 54 -14.53 -0.80 8.43
C ASP A 54 -14.76 0.39 7.49
N LYS A 55 -14.45 1.59 7.93
CA LYS A 55 -14.55 2.81 7.11
C LYS A 55 -13.59 2.80 5.94
N LEU A 56 -12.34 2.42 6.17
CA LEU A 56 -11.33 2.33 5.12
C LEU A 56 -11.65 1.21 4.12
N SER A 57 -12.13 0.07 4.60
CA SER A 57 -12.56 -1.04 3.74
C SER A 57 -13.67 -0.60 2.79
N SER A 58 -14.66 0.13 3.29
CA SER A 58 -15.74 0.70 2.45
C SER A 58 -15.22 1.72 1.44
N ALA A 59 -14.26 2.57 1.85
CA ALA A 59 -13.72 3.61 0.99
C ALA A 59 -12.79 3.06 -0.11
N TRP A 60 -11.99 2.04 0.22
CA TRP A 60 -10.95 1.52 -0.67
C TRP A 60 -11.30 0.23 -1.40
N GLY A 61 -12.40 -0.41 -1.01
CA GLY A 61 -12.84 -1.67 -1.64
C GLY A 61 -11.94 -2.87 -1.34
N GLN A 62 -11.10 -2.77 -0.30
CA GLN A 62 -10.23 -3.86 0.15
C GLN A 62 -10.46 -4.15 1.63
N PRO A 63 -10.44 -5.42 2.05
CA PRO A 63 -10.59 -5.78 3.46
C PRO A 63 -9.46 -5.20 4.31
N ILE A 64 -9.81 -4.70 5.47
CA ILE A 64 -8.86 -4.35 6.53
C ILE A 64 -8.97 -5.44 7.60
N VAL A 65 -7.93 -6.22 7.76
CA VAL A 65 -7.89 -7.36 8.68
C VAL A 65 -7.16 -6.96 9.96
N VAL A 66 -7.88 -6.95 11.07
CA VAL A 66 -7.28 -6.68 12.39
C VAL A 66 -6.79 -7.99 12.99
N ASP A 67 -5.50 -8.04 13.32
CA ASP A 67 -4.84 -9.18 13.93
C ASP A 67 -4.25 -8.77 15.28
N ASN A 68 -4.77 -9.35 16.35
CA ASN A 68 -4.31 -9.07 17.71
C ASN A 68 -3.09 -9.95 18.04
N LYS A 69 -1.97 -9.31 18.32
CA LYS A 69 -0.71 -9.97 18.70
C LYS A 69 -0.20 -9.38 20.02
N PRO A 70 -0.82 -9.74 21.17
CA PRO A 70 -0.40 -9.26 22.47
C PRO A 70 0.87 -9.95 22.95
N GLY A 71 1.49 -9.38 23.97
CA GLY A 71 2.57 -9.98 24.71
C GLY A 71 3.87 -9.19 24.71
N ALA A 72 4.69 -9.44 25.72
CA ALA A 72 5.99 -8.82 25.94
C ALA A 72 5.96 -7.26 25.90
N GLY A 73 4.93 -6.65 26.47
CA GLY A 73 4.78 -5.19 26.49
C GLY A 73 4.67 -4.58 25.11
N THR A 74 3.88 -5.19 24.22
CA THR A 74 3.70 -4.81 22.80
C THR A 74 4.82 -5.24 21.84
N LEU A 75 5.91 -5.80 22.35
CA LEU A 75 7.08 -6.12 21.53
C LEU A 75 6.79 -7.19 20.46
N ILE A 76 5.97 -8.20 20.78
CA ILE A 76 5.60 -9.26 19.84
C ILE A 76 4.88 -8.69 18.62
N GLY A 77 3.90 -7.84 18.83
CA GLY A 77 3.16 -7.18 17.73
C GLY A 77 4.04 -6.25 16.91
N ALA A 78 4.85 -5.43 17.57
CA ALA A 78 5.79 -4.52 16.91
C ALA A 78 6.83 -5.29 16.07
N HIS A 79 7.36 -6.38 16.58
CA HIS A 79 8.30 -7.24 15.85
C HIS A 79 7.64 -7.87 14.62
N ALA A 80 6.39 -8.31 14.73
CA ALA A 80 5.66 -8.88 13.59
C ALA A 80 5.53 -7.88 12.43
N VAL A 81 5.29 -6.60 12.73
CA VAL A 81 5.27 -5.54 11.71
C VAL A 81 6.66 -5.25 11.16
N ALA A 82 7.66 -5.13 12.05
CA ALA A 82 9.03 -4.81 11.64
C ALA A 82 9.64 -5.87 10.72
N THR A 83 9.22 -7.13 10.85
CA THR A 83 9.68 -8.24 10.01
C THR A 83 8.79 -8.52 8.79
N SER A 84 7.71 -7.78 8.63
CA SER A 84 6.84 -7.87 7.46
C SER A 84 7.42 -7.10 6.26
N PRO A 85 7.02 -7.43 5.03
CA PRO A 85 7.41 -6.65 3.87
C PRO A 85 7.05 -5.17 4.03
N ALA A 86 7.96 -4.27 3.64
CA ALA A 86 7.77 -2.82 3.72
C ALA A 86 6.98 -2.29 2.50
N ASP A 87 5.78 -2.81 2.29
CA ASP A 87 4.92 -2.50 1.15
C ASP A 87 3.66 -1.70 1.52
N GLY A 88 3.49 -1.35 2.79
CA GLY A 88 2.32 -0.64 3.29
C GLY A 88 1.10 -1.51 3.56
N TYR A 89 1.18 -2.84 3.38
CA TYR A 89 0.07 -3.77 3.61
C TYR A 89 0.04 -4.39 5.01
N THR A 90 1.03 -4.09 5.83
CA THR A 90 1.06 -4.46 7.25
C THR A 90 1.39 -3.23 8.07
N VAL A 91 0.51 -2.83 8.95
CA VAL A 91 0.65 -1.63 9.79
C VAL A 91 0.45 -1.97 11.27
N LEU A 92 1.03 -1.17 12.14
CA LEU A 92 0.89 -1.31 13.58
C LEU A 92 -0.07 -0.24 14.10
N ALA A 93 -1.06 -0.65 14.88
CA ALA A 93 -1.93 0.24 15.63
C ALA A 93 -1.57 0.17 17.11
N ALA A 94 -0.90 1.19 17.61
CA ALA A 94 -0.44 1.25 19.00
C ALA A 94 -0.78 2.59 19.64
N THR A 95 -0.69 2.62 20.95
CA THR A 95 -0.75 3.86 21.75
C THR A 95 0.65 4.26 22.21
N ALA A 96 0.83 5.53 22.39
CA ALA A 96 2.06 6.06 23.01
C ALA A 96 1.96 5.97 24.55
#